data_793daf24df54e766112ea82167d42209
#
_entry.id   793daf24df54e766112ea82167d42209
#
_cell.length_a   1.000
_cell.length_b   1.000
_cell.length_c   1.000
_cell.angle_alpha   90.00
_cell.angle_beta   90.00
_cell.angle_gamma   90.00
#
_symmetry.space_group_name_H-M   'P 1'
#
loop_
_entity.id
_entity.type
_entity.pdbx_description
1 polymer ?
#
loop_
_entity_poly.entity_id
_entity_poly.type
_entity_poly.pdbx_seq_one_letter_code
_entity_poly.pdbx_strand_id
1 'polypeptide(L)'
;MKITIGITVYNRLNYIRKMCLSLKNSVDLEKCSIRIYDDCSAEFDAEILKKEFPFITEYKRRENNLGSDNNMRQMYFDFLESGDDVLVNCDSDMIFRKDWIARIFELLPLTDGVLSLYNSSSHIPIEHFKIGSENILRKESIGAAGSTFRREIVRSIVANVTPSFKYDWDWSRFLDSRRIRLLTTENSYIQHIGVIGENCDSNDIVDYGLNFFPLDEDTLKLNVEFFQQLLMAKQAAVEQKNRYYYFKFKTKKYKILQCVIEPLSLYRRSFLKSKFFKLKK
;
A
#
# COMPACT_ATOMS: atom_id res chain seq x y z
N MET A 1 -19.91 8.47 -13.43
CA MET A 1 -19.22 7.96 -12.24
C MET A 1 -18.07 8.89 -11.94
N LYS A 2 -18.11 9.57 -10.80
CA LYS A 2 -17.05 10.45 -10.31
C LYS A 2 -16.15 9.66 -9.36
N ILE A 3 -14.84 9.73 -9.57
CA ILE A 3 -13.86 8.95 -8.83
C ILE A 3 -12.99 9.88 -7.97
N THR A 4 -12.89 9.59 -6.68
CA THR A 4 -11.86 10.12 -5.79
C THR A 4 -10.71 9.12 -5.72
N ILE A 5 -9.49 9.53 -6.07
CA ILE A 5 -8.27 8.82 -5.74
C ILE A 5 -7.77 9.41 -4.42
N GLY A 6 -7.99 8.68 -3.34
CA GLY A 6 -7.59 9.06 -1.98
C GLY A 6 -6.22 8.47 -1.66
N ILE A 7 -5.25 9.32 -1.39
CA ILE A 7 -3.86 8.94 -1.14
C ILE A 7 -3.50 9.29 0.30
N THR A 8 -3.26 8.26 1.12
CA THR A 8 -2.78 8.44 2.49
C THR A 8 -1.27 8.59 2.48
N VAL A 9 -0.77 9.63 3.15
CA VAL A 9 0.65 9.94 3.20
C VAL A 9 1.12 10.25 4.62
N TYR A 10 2.36 9.86 4.93
CA TYR A 10 3.10 10.29 6.12
C TYR A 10 4.57 10.31 5.79
N ASN A 11 5.17 11.52 5.74
CA ASN A 11 6.57 11.70 5.32
C ASN A 11 6.85 11.02 3.97
N ARG A 12 8.11 10.62 3.71
CA ARG A 12 8.51 9.84 2.53
C ARG A 12 8.27 10.56 1.20
N LEU A 13 8.56 11.86 1.15
CA LEU A 13 8.36 12.74 -0.03
C LEU A 13 8.89 12.12 -1.34
N ASN A 14 10.00 11.36 -1.28
CA ASN A 14 10.55 10.68 -2.46
C ASN A 14 9.60 9.64 -3.07
N TYR A 15 8.86 8.90 -2.23
CA TYR A 15 7.87 7.94 -2.74
C TYR A 15 6.66 8.65 -3.33
N ILE A 16 6.20 9.72 -2.68
CA ILE A 16 5.11 10.56 -3.22
C ILE A 16 5.49 11.11 -4.59
N ARG A 17 6.72 11.58 -4.79
CA ARG A 17 7.21 12.06 -6.09
C ARG A 17 7.21 10.96 -7.15
N LYS A 18 7.67 9.77 -6.81
CA LYS A 18 7.64 8.60 -7.72
C LYS A 18 6.20 8.22 -8.07
N MET A 19 5.32 8.16 -7.08
CA MET A 19 3.90 7.90 -7.28
C MET A 19 3.27 8.94 -8.22
N CYS A 20 3.45 10.21 -7.94
CA CYS A 20 2.90 11.29 -8.76
C CYS A 20 3.49 11.31 -10.18
N LEU A 21 4.75 10.91 -10.36
CA LEU A 21 5.38 10.78 -11.68
C LEU A 21 4.67 9.72 -12.54
N SER A 22 4.31 8.57 -11.98
CA SER A 22 3.55 7.55 -12.71
C SER A 22 2.07 7.94 -12.85
N LEU A 23 1.47 8.54 -11.81
CA LEU A 23 0.06 8.92 -11.80
C LEU A 23 -0.27 9.95 -12.89
N LYS A 24 0.59 10.95 -13.11
CA LYS A 24 0.38 11.98 -14.16
C LYS A 24 0.29 11.41 -15.57
N ASN A 25 0.85 10.19 -15.80
CA ASN A 25 0.81 9.51 -17.09
C ASN A 25 -0.48 8.68 -17.28
N SER A 26 -1.37 8.64 -16.29
CA SER A 26 -2.60 7.87 -16.34
C SER A 26 -3.60 8.47 -17.34
N VAL A 27 -4.15 7.63 -18.18
CA VAL A 27 -5.29 7.99 -19.06
C VAL A 27 -6.52 8.23 -18.18
N ASP A 28 -7.32 9.21 -18.52
CA ASP A 28 -8.55 9.59 -17.80
C ASP A 28 -8.32 10.20 -16.40
N LEU A 29 -7.09 10.64 -16.10
CA LEU A 29 -6.77 11.26 -14.79
C LEU A 29 -7.63 12.51 -14.55
N GLU A 30 -7.94 13.28 -15.59
CA GLU A 30 -8.77 14.49 -15.53
C GLU A 30 -10.24 14.21 -15.13
N LYS A 31 -10.67 12.94 -15.20
CA LYS A 31 -12.01 12.50 -14.74
C LYS A 31 -12.05 12.18 -13.25
N CYS A 32 -10.91 12.29 -12.55
CA CYS A 32 -10.74 11.92 -11.16
C CYS A 32 -10.41 13.13 -10.29
N SER A 33 -10.87 13.12 -9.04
CA SER A 33 -10.42 14.01 -7.97
C SER A 33 -9.24 13.37 -7.25
N ILE A 34 -8.06 14.01 -7.27
CA ILE A 34 -6.87 13.51 -6.60
C ILE A 34 -6.76 14.20 -5.24
N ARG A 35 -6.88 13.44 -4.16
CA ARG A 35 -6.90 13.96 -2.79
C ARG A 35 -5.81 13.36 -1.95
N ILE A 36 -4.98 14.20 -1.35
CA ILE A 36 -3.94 13.81 -0.40
C ILE A 36 -4.47 13.93 1.02
N TYR A 37 -4.28 12.89 1.80
CA TYR A 37 -4.64 12.81 3.23
C TYR A 37 -3.37 12.63 4.05
N ASP A 38 -2.80 13.75 4.48
CA ASP A 38 -1.51 13.82 5.16
C ASP A 38 -1.67 13.61 6.67
N ASP A 39 -1.02 12.58 7.18
CA ASP A 39 -1.02 12.19 8.59
C ASP A 39 0.00 12.99 9.43
N CYS A 40 0.02 14.32 9.25
CA CYS A 40 0.91 15.23 9.97
C CYS A 40 2.40 15.09 9.60
N SER A 41 2.73 15.04 8.30
CA SER A 41 4.11 14.94 7.81
C SER A 41 4.96 16.16 8.23
N ALA A 42 6.25 15.90 8.48
CA ALA A 42 7.24 16.95 8.76
C ALA A 42 8.13 17.29 7.54
N GLU A 43 8.15 16.43 6.50
CA GLU A 43 9.04 16.57 5.34
C GLU A 43 8.50 17.51 4.25
N PHE A 44 7.20 17.76 4.22
CA PHE A 44 6.54 18.56 3.19
C PHE A 44 5.21 19.12 3.68
N ASP A 45 4.65 20.03 2.90
CA ASP A 45 3.35 20.65 3.09
C ASP A 45 2.53 20.69 1.78
N ALA A 46 1.35 21.30 1.86
CA ALA A 46 0.46 21.44 0.72
C ALA A 46 1.05 22.30 -0.42
N GLU A 47 1.86 23.32 -0.10
CA GLU A 47 2.43 24.23 -1.06
C GLU A 47 3.45 23.51 -1.95
N ILE A 48 4.34 22.73 -1.33
CA ILE A 48 5.34 21.91 -2.02
C ILE A 48 4.64 20.94 -2.98
N LEU A 49 3.66 20.18 -2.52
CA LEU A 49 3.02 19.14 -3.33
C LEU A 49 2.18 19.74 -4.47
N LYS A 50 1.39 20.79 -4.21
CA LYS A 50 0.57 21.43 -5.26
C LYS A 50 1.40 22.12 -6.31
N LYS A 51 2.54 22.70 -5.93
CA LYS A 51 3.49 23.32 -6.87
C LYS A 51 4.13 22.27 -7.79
N GLU A 52 4.55 21.13 -7.25
CA GLU A 52 5.18 20.07 -8.03
C GLU A 52 4.15 19.26 -8.84
N PHE A 53 2.93 19.09 -8.33
CA PHE A 53 1.88 18.25 -8.90
C PHE A 53 0.53 18.98 -8.95
N PRO A 54 0.33 19.89 -9.92
CA PRO A 54 -0.87 20.74 -10.00
C PRO A 54 -2.17 19.97 -10.27
N PHE A 55 -2.11 18.69 -10.62
CA PHE A 55 -3.29 17.83 -10.75
C PHE A 55 -3.87 17.37 -9.40
N ILE A 56 -3.18 17.61 -8.27
CA ILE A 56 -3.73 17.37 -6.93
C ILE A 56 -4.87 18.37 -6.68
N THR A 57 -6.09 17.86 -6.56
CA THR A 57 -7.29 18.69 -6.40
C THR A 57 -7.50 19.15 -4.97
N GLU A 58 -7.12 18.33 -4.00
CA GLU A 58 -7.31 18.60 -2.58
C GLU A 58 -6.15 18.05 -1.74
N TYR A 59 -5.81 18.78 -0.67
CA TYR A 59 -4.84 18.35 0.34
C TYR A 59 -5.43 18.60 1.72
N LYS A 60 -5.61 17.52 2.49
CA LYS A 60 -6.08 17.56 3.88
C LYS A 60 -4.97 17.06 4.79
N ARG A 61 -4.52 17.93 5.69
CA ARG A 61 -3.54 17.59 6.72
C ARG A 61 -4.23 17.32 8.05
N ARG A 62 -3.84 16.27 8.74
CA ARG A 62 -4.27 15.99 10.11
C ARG A 62 -3.50 16.87 11.09
N GLU A 63 -4.13 17.22 12.21
CA GLU A 63 -3.48 18.00 13.28
C GLU A 63 -2.40 17.17 14.00
N ASN A 64 -2.61 15.86 14.10
CA ASN A 64 -1.71 14.91 14.74
C ASN A 64 -1.58 13.66 13.88
N ASN A 65 -0.47 12.91 14.07
CA ASN A 65 -0.32 11.59 13.46
C ASN A 65 -1.31 10.60 14.08
N LEU A 66 -2.23 10.11 13.26
CA LEU A 66 -3.27 9.15 13.64
C LEU A 66 -2.83 7.68 13.47
N GLY A 67 -1.77 7.47 12.69
CA GLY A 67 -1.36 6.16 12.18
C GLY A 67 -2.13 5.75 10.93
N SER A 68 -1.57 4.83 10.15
CA SER A 68 -2.07 4.44 8.82
C SER A 68 -3.55 4.06 8.83
N ASP A 69 -3.96 3.19 9.74
CA ASP A 69 -5.35 2.67 9.80
C ASP A 69 -6.37 3.75 10.14
N ASN A 70 -6.07 4.61 11.11
CA ASN A 70 -6.99 5.69 11.48
C ASN A 70 -7.02 6.80 10.44
N ASN A 71 -5.88 7.13 9.81
CA ASN A 71 -5.87 8.11 8.71
C ASN A 71 -6.67 7.60 7.52
N MET A 72 -6.54 6.31 7.17
CA MET A 72 -7.36 5.68 6.13
C MET A 72 -8.85 5.72 6.49
N ARG A 73 -9.22 5.37 7.72
CA ARG A 73 -10.62 5.46 8.17
C ARG A 73 -11.15 6.89 8.07
N GLN A 74 -10.35 7.87 8.47
CA GLN A 74 -10.75 9.27 8.37
C GLN A 74 -10.89 9.73 6.91
N MET A 75 -10.05 9.25 6.00
CA MET A 75 -10.21 9.44 4.56
C MET A 75 -11.56 8.91 4.06
N TYR A 76 -12.02 7.78 4.58
CA TYR A 76 -13.33 7.22 4.22
C TYR A 76 -14.49 8.13 4.66
N PHE A 77 -14.42 8.73 5.84
CA PHE A 77 -15.38 9.76 6.26
C PHE A 77 -15.34 10.97 5.34
N ASP A 78 -14.16 11.51 5.08
CA ASP A 78 -13.97 12.67 4.19
C ASP A 78 -14.50 12.39 2.77
N PHE A 79 -14.30 11.17 2.26
CA PHE A 79 -14.87 10.75 0.99
C PHE A 79 -16.40 10.75 1.01
N LEU A 80 -17.02 10.27 2.07
CA LEU A 80 -18.49 10.26 2.18
C LEU A 80 -19.10 11.67 2.20
N GLU A 81 -18.34 12.68 2.56
CA GLU A 81 -18.75 14.09 2.50
C GLU A 81 -18.61 14.69 1.07
N SER A 82 -17.75 14.12 0.22
CA SER A 82 -17.39 14.69 -1.07
C SER A 82 -18.49 14.68 -2.14
N GLY A 83 -19.44 13.76 -2.04
CA GLY A 83 -20.46 13.54 -3.08
C GLY A 83 -19.99 12.68 -4.27
N ASP A 84 -18.72 12.24 -4.34
CA ASP A 84 -18.20 11.38 -5.41
C ASP A 84 -18.71 9.92 -5.27
N ASP A 85 -18.76 9.17 -6.39
CA ASP A 85 -19.40 7.85 -6.46
C ASP A 85 -18.48 6.71 -6.00
N VAL A 86 -17.18 6.86 -6.24
CA VAL A 86 -16.17 5.81 -6.09
C VAL A 86 -14.93 6.35 -5.38
N LEU A 87 -14.43 5.58 -4.43
CA LEU A 87 -13.13 5.80 -3.77
C LEU A 87 -12.12 4.75 -4.25
N VAL A 88 -10.97 5.22 -4.69
CA VAL A 88 -9.76 4.39 -4.82
C VAL A 88 -8.85 4.71 -3.65
N ASN A 89 -8.53 3.69 -2.86
CA ASN A 89 -7.61 3.81 -1.74
C ASN A 89 -6.18 3.56 -2.20
N CYS A 90 -5.30 4.54 -2.03
CA CYS A 90 -3.90 4.46 -2.42
C CYS A 90 -2.97 4.82 -1.25
N ASP A 91 -1.84 4.11 -1.18
CA ASP A 91 -0.72 4.46 -0.32
C ASP A 91 0.30 5.32 -1.08
N SER A 92 1.16 6.03 -0.37
CA SER A 92 2.13 6.98 -0.94
C SER A 92 3.26 6.35 -1.78
N ASP A 93 3.37 5.04 -1.79
CA ASP A 93 4.45 4.27 -2.44
C ASP A 93 3.93 3.31 -3.51
N MET A 94 2.96 3.76 -4.28
CA MET A 94 2.39 3.03 -5.41
C MET A 94 2.81 3.63 -6.74
N ILE A 95 2.93 2.80 -7.78
CA ILE A 95 3.02 3.24 -9.17
C ILE A 95 1.94 2.57 -10.00
N PHE A 96 1.54 3.21 -11.10
CA PHE A 96 0.32 2.88 -11.83
C PHE A 96 0.62 2.55 -13.29
N ARG A 97 -0.02 1.52 -13.82
CA ARG A 97 -0.07 1.26 -15.25
C ARG A 97 -0.94 2.31 -15.93
N LYS A 98 -0.51 2.83 -17.06
CA LYS A 98 -1.13 3.99 -17.73
C LYS A 98 -2.65 3.89 -17.90
N ASP A 99 -3.22 2.70 -18.07
CA ASP A 99 -4.64 2.46 -18.35
C ASP A 99 -5.49 2.03 -17.13
N TRP A 100 -4.93 2.10 -15.93
CA TRP A 100 -5.57 1.57 -14.72
C TRP A 100 -6.91 2.24 -14.36
N ILE A 101 -7.05 3.55 -14.61
CA ILE A 101 -8.31 4.28 -14.36
C ILE A 101 -9.39 3.80 -15.33
N ALA A 102 -9.05 3.61 -16.61
CA ALA A 102 -9.98 3.07 -17.60
C ALA A 102 -10.51 1.69 -17.18
N ARG A 103 -9.66 0.85 -16.55
CA ARG A 103 -10.09 -0.45 -16.01
C ARG A 103 -11.08 -0.34 -14.87
N ILE A 104 -10.98 0.69 -14.02
CA ILE A 104 -12.00 0.95 -12.99
C ILE A 104 -13.34 1.25 -13.65
N PHE A 105 -13.37 2.12 -14.66
CA PHE A 105 -14.62 2.45 -15.38
C PHE A 105 -15.25 1.25 -16.05
N GLU A 106 -14.44 0.33 -16.58
CA GLU A 106 -14.88 -0.87 -17.28
C GLU A 106 -15.38 -1.95 -16.31
N LEU A 107 -14.60 -2.26 -15.27
CA LEU A 107 -14.80 -3.46 -14.47
C LEU A 107 -15.65 -3.25 -13.21
N LEU A 108 -15.49 -2.13 -12.52
CA LEU A 108 -16.20 -1.89 -11.24
C LEU A 108 -17.73 -1.98 -11.39
N PRO A 109 -18.36 -1.50 -12.48
CA PRO A 109 -19.81 -1.67 -12.69
C PRO A 109 -20.28 -3.12 -12.74
N LEU A 110 -19.40 -4.06 -13.03
CA LEU A 110 -19.67 -5.49 -13.17
C LEU A 110 -19.35 -6.30 -11.91
N THR A 111 -19.01 -5.62 -10.80
CA THR A 111 -18.70 -6.21 -9.51
C THR A 111 -19.77 -5.89 -8.47
N ASP A 112 -19.62 -6.45 -7.27
CA ASP A 112 -20.47 -6.12 -6.11
C ASP A 112 -20.12 -4.76 -5.49
N GLY A 113 -19.38 -3.90 -6.19
CA GLY A 113 -18.94 -2.57 -5.72
C GLY A 113 -17.55 -2.57 -5.08
N VAL A 114 -16.83 -3.68 -5.17
CA VAL A 114 -15.44 -3.83 -4.68
C VAL A 114 -14.58 -4.40 -5.79
N LEU A 115 -13.45 -3.74 -6.05
CA LEU A 115 -12.44 -4.19 -7.02
C LEU A 115 -11.05 -3.74 -6.55
N SER A 116 -10.07 -4.64 -6.53
CA SER A 116 -8.67 -4.27 -6.40
C SER A 116 -7.96 -4.41 -7.75
N LEU A 117 -7.17 -3.41 -8.12
CA LEU A 117 -6.27 -3.46 -9.27
C LEU A 117 -4.83 -3.83 -8.86
N TYR A 118 -4.66 -4.18 -7.60
CA TYR A 118 -3.41 -4.63 -7.01
C TYR A 118 -3.52 -6.10 -6.60
N ASN A 119 -2.93 -6.99 -7.39
CA ASN A 119 -2.89 -8.42 -7.10
C ASN A 119 -1.68 -8.75 -6.24
N SER A 120 -1.80 -8.55 -4.93
CA SER A 120 -0.80 -8.93 -3.94
C SER A 120 -0.64 -10.44 -3.85
N SER A 121 0.61 -10.90 -3.71
CA SER A 121 0.93 -12.31 -3.41
C SER A 121 0.55 -12.74 -1.99
N SER A 122 0.32 -11.77 -1.10
CA SER A 122 -0.01 -12.00 0.32
C SER A 122 -1.46 -12.46 0.54
N HIS A 123 -2.32 -12.32 -0.46
CA HIS A 123 -3.74 -12.65 -0.37
C HIS A 123 -4.09 -13.85 -1.27
N ILE A 124 -4.68 -14.89 -0.66
CA ILE A 124 -4.91 -16.18 -1.32
C ILE A 124 -6.11 -16.10 -2.26
N PRO A 125 -5.98 -16.51 -3.54
CA PRO A 125 -7.11 -16.65 -4.45
C PRO A 125 -7.96 -17.88 -4.08
N ILE A 126 -9.29 -17.69 -4.07
CA ILE A 126 -10.28 -18.74 -3.80
C ILE A 126 -10.89 -19.23 -5.12
N GLU A 127 -11.09 -18.32 -6.07
CA GLU A 127 -11.82 -18.60 -7.31
C GLU A 127 -11.24 -17.79 -8.46
N HIS A 128 -11.26 -18.36 -9.67
CA HIS A 128 -10.81 -17.73 -10.91
C HIS A 128 -11.98 -17.70 -11.89
N PHE A 129 -12.26 -16.55 -12.50
CA PHE A 129 -13.29 -16.38 -13.52
C PHE A 129 -12.95 -15.20 -14.43
N LYS A 130 -13.86 -14.86 -15.35
CA LYS A 130 -13.69 -13.73 -16.26
C LYS A 130 -14.82 -12.71 -16.11
N ILE A 131 -14.44 -11.44 -16.22
CA ILE A 131 -15.38 -10.33 -16.45
C ILE A 131 -14.98 -9.67 -17.77
N GLY A 132 -15.80 -9.81 -18.81
CA GLY A 132 -15.41 -9.42 -20.15
C GLY A 132 -14.18 -10.18 -20.63
N SER A 133 -13.14 -9.47 -21.03
CA SER A 133 -11.84 -10.03 -21.43
C SER A 133 -10.87 -10.21 -20.27
N GLU A 134 -11.17 -9.65 -19.09
CA GLU A 134 -10.25 -9.63 -17.94
C GLU A 134 -10.39 -10.90 -17.09
N ASN A 135 -9.26 -11.49 -16.73
CA ASN A 135 -9.19 -12.55 -15.73
C ASN A 135 -9.30 -11.93 -14.33
N ILE A 136 -10.23 -12.44 -13.55
CA ILE A 136 -10.53 -11.95 -12.20
C ILE A 136 -10.33 -13.07 -11.19
N LEU A 137 -9.78 -12.69 -10.06
CA LEU A 137 -9.62 -13.53 -8.88
C LEU A 137 -10.61 -13.06 -7.80
N ARG A 138 -11.37 -13.99 -7.23
CA ARG A 138 -11.96 -13.77 -5.92
C ARG A 138 -10.93 -14.17 -4.89
N LYS A 139 -10.66 -13.32 -3.90
CA LYS A 139 -9.70 -13.57 -2.83
C LYS A 139 -10.39 -13.64 -1.47
N GLU A 140 -9.74 -14.31 -0.52
CA GLU A 140 -10.17 -14.36 0.88
C GLU A 140 -10.13 -12.97 1.53
N SER A 141 -9.12 -12.19 1.17
CA SER A 141 -8.95 -10.79 1.58
C SER A 141 -8.26 -10.02 0.47
N ILE A 142 -8.39 -8.70 0.49
CA ILE A 142 -7.62 -7.77 -0.32
C ILE A 142 -7.03 -6.71 0.60
N GLY A 143 -5.82 -6.24 0.30
CA GLY A 143 -5.20 -5.15 1.05
C GLY A 143 -5.85 -3.80 0.74
N ALA A 144 -5.52 -2.79 1.54
CA ALA A 144 -5.97 -1.41 1.31
C ALA A 144 -5.42 -0.86 -0.01
N ALA A 145 -4.17 -1.17 -0.32
CA ALA A 145 -3.46 -0.70 -1.50
C ALA A 145 -4.19 -1.03 -2.81
N GLY A 146 -4.59 -0.01 -3.57
CA GLY A 146 -5.29 -0.16 -4.85
C GLY A 146 -6.72 -0.67 -4.78
N SER A 147 -7.31 -0.74 -3.58
CA SER A 147 -8.71 -1.12 -3.40
C SER A 147 -9.65 -0.02 -3.85
N THR A 148 -10.64 -0.39 -4.66
CA THR A 148 -11.64 0.51 -5.21
C THR A 148 -13.01 0.13 -4.69
N PHE A 149 -13.74 1.12 -4.18
CA PHE A 149 -15.03 0.93 -3.54
C PHE A 149 -16.08 1.87 -4.10
N ARG A 150 -17.29 1.37 -4.34
CA ARG A 150 -18.45 2.23 -4.50
C ARG A 150 -18.80 2.90 -3.17
N ARG A 151 -19.43 4.07 -3.23
CA ARG A 151 -19.82 4.87 -2.06
C ARG A 151 -20.61 4.09 -1.01
N GLU A 152 -21.55 3.25 -1.44
CA GLU A 152 -22.35 2.43 -0.53
C GLU A 152 -21.52 1.41 0.25
N ILE A 153 -20.44 0.89 -0.35
CA ILE A 153 -19.50 0.00 0.33
C ILE A 153 -18.72 0.76 1.40
N VAL A 154 -18.17 1.93 1.05
CA VAL A 154 -17.45 2.78 2.02
C VAL A 154 -18.37 3.15 3.20
N ARG A 155 -19.62 3.54 2.92
CA ARG A 155 -20.61 3.84 3.96
C ARG A 155 -20.85 2.63 4.86
N SER A 156 -20.97 1.45 4.28
CA SER A 156 -21.16 0.21 5.04
C SER A 156 -19.98 -0.12 5.93
N ILE A 157 -18.74 0.04 5.41
CA ILE A 157 -17.50 -0.17 6.18
C ILE A 157 -17.46 0.80 7.36
N VAL A 158 -17.60 2.11 7.12
CA VAL A 158 -17.48 3.14 8.15
C VAL A 158 -18.50 2.95 9.27
N ALA A 159 -19.74 2.54 8.93
CA ALA A 159 -20.82 2.34 9.88
C ALA A 159 -20.65 1.10 10.76
N ASN A 160 -19.91 0.07 10.31
CA ASN A 160 -19.89 -1.24 10.96
C ASN A 160 -18.50 -1.71 11.38
N VAL A 161 -17.41 -1.07 10.89
CA VAL A 161 -16.04 -1.53 11.14
C VAL A 161 -15.25 -0.44 11.85
N THR A 162 -14.68 -0.80 12.99
CA THR A 162 -13.73 0.03 13.73
C THR A 162 -12.34 -0.58 13.54
N PRO A 163 -11.29 0.23 13.26
CA PRO A 163 -9.93 -0.27 13.16
C PRO A 163 -9.50 -1.01 14.43
N SER A 164 -9.01 -2.24 14.26
CA SER A 164 -8.35 -2.98 15.32
C SER A 164 -6.83 -2.89 15.14
N PHE A 165 -6.17 -3.96 14.74
CA PHE A 165 -4.73 -3.98 14.46
C PHE A 165 -4.40 -3.77 12.96
N LYS A 166 -5.31 -4.17 12.07
CA LYS A 166 -5.19 -4.03 10.60
C LYS A 166 -6.56 -3.75 10.02
N TYR A 167 -6.84 -2.52 9.71
CA TYR A 167 -8.16 -2.08 9.27
C TYR A 167 -8.61 -2.70 7.95
N ASP A 168 -7.66 -2.96 7.02
CA ASP A 168 -7.91 -3.62 5.76
C ASP A 168 -8.38 -5.09 5.93
N TRP A 169 -7.86 -5.80 6.92
CA TRP A 169 -8.34 -7.13 7.27
C TRP A 169 -9.70 -7.08 7.98
N ASP A 170 -9.94 -6.03 8.78
CA ASP A 170 -11.21 -5.89 9.50
C ASP A 170 -12.37 -5.66 8.51
N TRP A 171 -12.22 -4.72 7.58
CA TRP A 171 -13.27 -4.51 6.59
C TRP A 171 -13.34 -5.64 5.54
N SER A 172 -12.25 -6.33 5.18
CA SER A 172 -12.29 -7.51 4.33
C SER A 172 -13.20 -8.60 4.93
N ARG A 173 -12.98 -8.95 6.18
CA ARG A 173 -13.82 -9.94 6.90
C ARG A 173 -15.28 -9.50 7.01
N PHE A 174 -15.51 -8.23 7.28
CA PHE A 174 -16.86 -7.69 7.32
C PHE A 174 -17.57 -7.82 5.96
N LEU A 175 -16.93 -7.44 4.86
CA LEU A 175 -17.50 -7.53 3.52
C LEU A 175 -17.78 -8.99 3.11
N ASP A 176 -16.83 -9.90 3.37
CA ASP A 176 -17.03 -11.33 3.10
C ASP A 176 -18.20 -11.90 3.91
N SER A 177 -18.36 -11.52 5.19
CA SER A 177 -19.50 -11.90 6.02
C SER A 177 -20.84 -11.43 5.46
N ARG A 178 -20.84 -10.34 4.67
CA ARG A 178 -22.00 -9.81 3.94
C ARG A 178 -22.17 -10.41 2.54
N ARG A 179 -21.32 -11.39 2.18
CA ARG A 179 -21.28 -12.04 0.86
C ARG A 179 -20.95 -11.08 -0.30
N ILE A 180 -20.25 -9.99 0.01
CA ILE A 180 -19.69 -9.07 -0.99
C ILE A 180 -18.35 -9.65 -1.43
N ARG A 181 -18.22 -9.99 -2.70
CA ARG A 181 -17.01 -10.63 -3.24
C ARG A 181 -15.85 -9.65 -3.29
N LEU A 182 -14.72 -10.07 -2.75
CA LEU A 182 -13.46 -9.32 -2.80
C LEU A 182 -12.72 -9.71 -4.10
N LEU A 183 -12.88 -8.89 -5.12
CA LEU A 183 -12.40 -9.16 -6.46
C LEU A 183 -11.11 -8.39 -6.75
N THR A 184 -10.18 -9.06 -7.45
CA THR A 184 -8.97 -8.42 -7.98
C THR A 184 -8.70 -8.88 -9.41
N THR A 185 -8.09 -8.04 -10.23
CA THR A 185 -7.57 -8.46 -11.53
C THR A 185 -6.40 -9.43 -11.36
N GLU A 186 -6.29 -10.45 -12.22
CA GLU A 186 -5.17 -11.40 -12.18
C GLU A 186 -3.83 -10.70 -12.47
N ASN A 187 -3.82 -9.79 -13.45
CA ASN A 187 -2.69 -8.92 -13.69
C ASN A 187 -2.82 -7.64 -12.87
N SER A 188 -1.76 -7.24 -12.16
CA SER A 188 -1.76 -5.98 -11.44
C SER A 188 -1.68 -4.79 -12.41
N TYR A 189 -2.49 -3.78 -12.15
CA TYR A 189 -2.44 -2.46 -12.78
C TYR A 189 -1.75 -1.43 -11.87
N ILE A 190 -1.49 -1.84 -10.65
CA ILE A 190 -0.84 -1.05 -9.60
C ILE A 190 0.30 -1.88 -9.03
N GLN A 191 1.44 -1.23 -8.75
CA GLN A 191 2.60 -1.83 -8.10
C GLN A 191 2.93 -1.07 -6.83
N HIS A 192 3.13 -1.78 -5.75
CA HIS A 192 3.66 -1.25 -4.50
C HIS A 192 5.20 -1.26 -4.56
N ILE A 193 5.83 -0.10 -4.35
CA ILE A 193 7.29 0.07 -4.48
C ILE A 193 8.00 0.32 -3.16
N GLY A 194 7.29 0.27 -2.04
CA GLY A 194 7.85 0.44 -0.70
C GLY A 194 8.65 -0.79 -0.27
N VAL A 195 9.96 -0.72 -0.31
CA VAL A 195 10.87 -1.82 0.13
C VAL A 195 11.14 -1.75 1.63
N ILE A 196 11.17 -0.54 2.19
CA ILE A 196 11.44 -0.26 3.60
C ILE A 196 10.39 0.74 4.12
N GLY A 197 9.73 0.42 5.20
CA GLY A 197 8.71 1.27 5.81
C GLY A 197 8.40 0.85 7.25
N GLU A 198 7.43 1.51 7.88
CA GLU A 198 7.03 1.19 9.26
C GLU A 198 6.44 -0.22 9.38
N ASN A 199 5.76 -0.68 8.35
CA ASN A 199 5.09 -1.97 8.28
C ASN A 199 5.85 -3.00 7.43
N CYS A 200 7.05 -2.68 6.95
CA CYS A 200 7.87 -3.55 6.12
C CYS A 200 9.34 -3.41 6.51
N ASP A 201 10.02 -4.52 6.79
CA ASP A 201 11.46 -4.56 6.98
C ASP A 201 12.11 -5.50 5.93
N SER A 202 13.43 -5.42 5.77
CA SER A 202 14.19 -6.22 4.80
C SER A 202 14.11 -7.74 5.05
N ASN A 203 13.63 -8.18 6.22
CA ASN A 203 13.46 -9.58 6.57
C ASN A 203 12.05 -10.08 6.27
N ASP A 204 11.09 -9.18 6.11
CA ASP A 204 9.71 -9.54 5.81
C ASP A 204 9.54 -9.91 4.32
N ILE A 205 8.44 -10.56 4.02
CA ILE A 205 8.02 -10.75 2.63
C ILE A 205 7.58 -9.39 2.12
N VAL A 206 8.33 -8.84 1.16
CA VAL A 206 7.93 -7.60 0.49
C VAL A 206 6.75 -7.94 -0.42
N ASP A 207 5.66 -7.23 -0.20
CA ASP A 207 4.47 -7.36 -1.02
C ASP A 207 4.64 -6.58 -2.33
N TYR A 208 4.34 -7.20 -3.45
CA TYR A 208 4.40 -6.59 -4.77
C TYR A 208 3.27 -7.09 -5.66
N GLY A 209 2.92 -6.29 -6.65
CA GLY A 209 1.86 -6.61 -7.61
C GLY A 209 2.28 -7.70 -8.59
N LEU A 210 1.57 -8.83 -8.57
CA LEU A 210 1.81 -9.93 -9.50
C LEU A 210 1.46 -9.51 -10.93
N ASN A 211 2.33 -9.86 -11.88
CA ASN A 211 2.12 -9.58 -13.31
C ASN A 211 1.90 -8.09 -13.61
N PHE A 212 2.60 -7.19 -12.92
CA PHE A 212 2.57 -5.78 -13.24
C PHE A 212 3.46 -5.47 -14.44
N PHE A 213 2.85 -4.95 -15.52
CA PHE A 213 3.55 -4.60 -16.77
C PHE A 213 3.32 -3.12 -17.09
N PRO A 214 4.31 -2.22 -16.83
CA PRO A 214 4.22 -0.82 -17.20
C PRO A 214 4.02 -0.61 -18.71
N LEU A 215 3.22 0.40 -19.06
CA LEU A 215 2.94 0.76 -20.47
C LEU A 215 3.60 2.08 -20.90
N ASP A 216 4.36 2.71 -20.02
CA ASP A 216 5.12 3.93 -20.29
C ASP A 216 6.53 3.86 -19.70
N GLU A 217 7.42 4.70 -20.22
CA GLU A 217 8.84 4.68 -19.89
C GLU A 217 9.13 5.10 -18.44
N ASP A 218 8.41 6.11 -17.92
CA ASP A 218 8.62 6.60 -16.56
C ASP A 218 8.25 5.52 -15.54
N THR A 219 7.07 4.91 -15.70
CA THR A 219 6.62 3.83 -14.82
C THR A 219 7.51 2.60 -14.95
N LEU A 220 8.01 2.29 -16.16
CA LEU A 220 8.98 1.20 -16.37
C LEU A 220 10.27 1.45 -15.58
N LYS A 221 10.84 2.65 -15.66
CA LYS A 221 12.04 3.02 -14.90
C LYS A 221 11.84 2.87 -13.41
N LEU A 222 10.72 3.36 -12.88
CA LEU A 222 10.38 3.23 -11.46
C LEU A 222 10.22 1.77 -11.03
N ASN A 223 9.61 0.93 -11.86
CA ASN A 223 9.45 -0.49 -11.58
C ASN A 223 10.79 -1.23 -11.58
N VAL A 224 11.69 -0.91 -12.53
CA VAL A 224 13.04 -1.47 -12.56
C VAL A 224 13.84 -1.05 -11.33
N GLU A 225 13.78 0.23 -10.96
CA GLU A 225 14.44 0.76 -9.74
C GLU A 225 13.94 0.03 -8.49
N PHE A 226 12.63 -0.19 -8.39
CA PHE A 226 12.03 -0.96 -7.29
C PHE A 226 12.61 -2.37 -7.19
N PHE A 227 12.64 -3.12 -8.29
CA PHE A 227 13.19 -4.49 -8.25
C PHE A 227 14.68 -4.51 -7.96
N GLN A 228 15.46 -3.52 -8.41
CA GLN A 228 16.86 -3.38 -8.04
C GLN A 228 17.02 -3.16 -6.53
N GLN A 229 16.25 -2.24 -5.95
CA GLN A 229 16.26 -1.99 -4.49
C GLN A 229 15.82 -3.22 -3.71
N LEU A 230 14.78 -3.92 -4.16
CA LEU A 230 14.31 -5.16 -3.55
C LEU A 230 15.39 -6.24 -3.56
N LEU A 231 16.07 -6.42 -4.71
CA LEU A 231 17.17 -7.39 -4.84
C LEU A 231 18.32 -7.06 -3.89
N MET A 232 18.75 -5.79 -3.82
CA MET A 232 19.79 -5.34 -2.91
C MET A 232 19.40 -5.56 -1.43
N ALA A 233 18.18 -5.25 -1.06
CA ALA A 233 17.67 -5.47 0.31
C ALA A 233 17.66 -6.97 0.68
N LYS A 234 17.22 -7.84 -0.24
CA LYS A 234 17.23 -9.29 -0.04
C LYS A 234 18.65 -9.85 0.03
N GLN A 235 19.56 -9.37 -0.81
CA GLN A 235 20.98 -9.76 -0.75
C GLN A 235 21.60 -9.38 0.60
N ALA A 236 21.38 -8.15 1.07
CA ALA A 236 21.87 -7.69 2.37
C ALA A 236 21.32 -8.54 3.52
N ALA A 237 20.03 -8.92 3.48
CA ALA A 237 19.40 -9.79 4.47
C ALA A 237 20.03 -11.21 4.47
N VAL A 238 20.29 -11.77 3.28
CA VAL A 238 20.98 -13.08 3.14
C VAL A 238 22.41 -13.01 3.69
N GLU A 239 23.17 -11.96 3.37
CA GLU A 239 24.52 -11.77 3.89
C GLU A 239 24.53 -11.64 5.42
N GLN A 240 23.61 -10.88 5.98
CA GLN A 240 23.44 -10.75 7.44
C GLN A 240 23.13 -12.10 8.09
N LYS A 241 22.23 -12.89 7.50
CA LYS A 241 21.88 -14.23 7.95
C LYS A 241 23.09 -15.19 7.87
N ASN A 242 23.85 -15.14 6.79
CA ASN A 242 25.05 -15.94 6.60
C ASN A 242 26.14 -15.58 7.62
N ARG A 243 26.37 -14.27 7.88
CA ARG A 243 27.27 -13.81 8.95
C ARG A 243 26.82 -14.32 10.33
N TYR A 244 25.51 -14.24 10.63
CA TYR A 244 24.98 -14.76 11.88
C TYR A 244 25.26 -16.26 12.03
N TYR A 245 24.99 -17.08 10.99
CA TYR A 245 25.28 -18.53 11.04
C TYR A 245 26.78 -18.81 11.12
N TYR A 246 27.62 -18.08 10.40
CA TYR A 246 29.06 -18.19 10.47
C TYR A 246 29.56 -17.97 11.91
N PHE A 247 29.13 -16.88 12.57
CA PHE A 247 29.46 -16.64 13.97
C PHE A 247 28.88 -17.72 14.90
N LYS A 248 27.66 -18.14 14.71
CA LYS A 248 27.02 -19.21 15.50
C LYS A 248 27.79 -20.54 15.39
N PHE A 249 28.23 -20.92 14.20
CA PHE A 249 29.02 -22.15 14.00
C PHE A 249 30.46 -22.02 14.54
N LYS A 250 31.10 -20.86 14.36
CA LYS A 250 32.46 -20.62 14.84
C LYS A 250 32.53 -20.54 16.36
N THR A 251 31.47 -20.05 17.00
CA THR A 251 31.35 -19.91 18.48
C THR A 251 30.82 -21.17 19.17
N LYS A 252 30.44 -22.23 18.43
CA LYS A 252 30.16 -23.55 19.06
C LYS A 252 31.30 -24.08 19.92
N LYS A 253 32.54 -23.63 19.69
CA LYS A 253 33.70 -23.89 20.57
C LYS A 253 33.70 -23.10 21.87
N TYR A 254 32.84 -22.07 22.00
CA TYR A 254 32.84 -21.16 23.16
C TYR A 254 31.39 -20.96 23.66
N LYS A 255 30.84 -21.94 24.38
CA LYS A 255 29.50 -21.88 24.97
C LYS A 255 29.17 -20.57 25.74
N ILE A 256 30.21 -19.93 26.30
CA ILE A 256 30.07 -18.67 27.03
C ILE A 256 29.72 -17.48 26.10
N LEU A 257 30.25 -17.44 24.88
CA LEU A 257 29.92 -16.37 23.93
C LEU A 257 28.50 -16.50 23.37
N GLN A 258 27.93 -17.69 23.27
CA GLN A 258 26.55 -17.91 22.85
C GLN A 258 25.55 -17.29 23.81
N CYS A 259 25.79 -17.38 25.13
CA CYS A 259 24.95 -16.75 26.14
C CYS A 259 24.98 -15.21 26.11
N VAL A 260 26.00 -14.61 25.50
CA VAL A 260 26.14 -13.16 25.41
C VAL A 260 25.65 -12.62 24.04
N ILE A 261 25.89 -13.35 22.96
CA ILE A 261 25.58 -12.89 21.59
C ILE A 261 24.08 -13.01 21.26
N GLU A 262 23.41 -14.09 21.69
CA GLU A 262 21.95 -14.22 21.47
C GLU A 262 21.12 -13.17 22.22
N PRO A 263 21.34 -12.91 23.50
CA PRO A 263 20.66 -11.80 24.19
C PRO A 263 20.98 -10.44 23.59
N LEU A 264 22.24 -10.19 23.15
CA LEU A 264 22.62 -8.92 22.53
C LEU A 264 21.97 -8.73 21.16
N SER A 265 21.79 -9.79 20.36
CA SER A 265 21.07 -9.72 19.09
C SER A 265 19.58 -9.46 19.28
N LEU A 266 18.97 -10.09 20.28
CA LEU A 266 17.58 -9.86 20.70
C LEU A 266 17.40 -8.46 21.31
N TYR A 267 18.36 -8.01 22.13
CA TYR A 267 18.39 -6.68 22.73
C TYR A 267 18.56 -5.59 21.68
N ARG A 268 19.39 -5.82 20.65
CA ARG A 268 19.56 -4.89 19.52
C ARG A 268 18.29 -4.80 18.66
N ARG A 269 17.56 -5.91 18.46
CA ARG A 269 16.23 -5.90 17.82
C ARG A 269 15.20 -5.13 18.65
N SER A 270 15.16 -5.38 19.95
CA SER A 270 14.28 -4.67 20.90
C SER A 270 14.68 -3.19 21.02
N PHE A 271 15.98 -2.87 21.05
CA PHE A 271 16.51 -1.52 21.15
C PHE A 271 16.26 -0.70 19.87
N LEU A 272 16.39 -1.30 18.69
CA LEU A 272 16.03 -0.65 17.43
C LEU A 272 14.53 -0.40 17.37
N LYS A 273 13.70 -1.40 17.73
CA LYS A 273 12.25 -1.19 17.85
C LYS A 273 11.90 -0.10 18.87
N SER A 274 12.57 -0.06 20.05
CA SER A 274 12.31 0.96 21.07
C SER A 274 12.84 2.36 20.73
N LYS A 275 13.93 2.48 19.94
CA LYS A 275 14.43 3.77 19.44
C LYS A 275 13.51 4.35 18.36
N PHE A 276 12.98 3.51 17.47
CA PHE A 276 11.97 3.96 16.51
C PHE A 276 10.66 4.40 17.18
N PHE A 277 10.28 3.77 18.31
CA PHE A 277 9.12 4.19 19.09
C PHE A 277 9.39 5.46 19.95
N LYS A 278 10.63 5.74 20.37
CA LYS A 278 10.97 6.92 21.17
C LYS A 278 11.26 8.19 20.38
N LEU A 279 11.45 8.08 19.06
CA LEU A 279 11.49 9.24 18.15
C LEU A 279 10.08 9.72 17.76
N LYS A 280 9.03 9.10 18.34
CA LYS A 280 7.62 9.43 18.17
C LYS A 280 6.97 10.08 19.40
N LYS A 281 7.76 10.66 20.32
CA LYS A 281 7.20 11.52 21.38
C LYS A 281 7.71 12.93 21.25
#